data_cc0f6f8eaad3cae5c905f750ec7d786c
#
_entry.id   cc0f6f8eaad3cae5c905f750ec7d786c
#
_cell.length_a   1.000
_cell.length_b   1.000
_cell.length_c   1.000
_cell.angle_alpha   90.00
_cell.angle_beta   90.00
_cell.angle_gamma   90.00
#
_symmetry.space_group_name_H-M   'P 1'
#
loop_
_entity.id
_entity.type
_entity.pdbx_description
1 polymer ?
#
loop_
_entity_poly.entity_id
_entity_poly.type
_entity_poly.pdbx_seq_one_letter_code
_entity_poly.pdbx_strand_id
1 'polypeptide(L)'
;MRSPQALSLPAGRGHQRSKFFRRFRAPVPGLLVLVLLLAACGGGSPAPDVKQLIKDAQAAIRQVTSYHFKLVINNLGTGAKLPITGAEGDIVVPDRLKANANALVSGTSVQVEIIAIGNQQYIFLFGTWQPTTGLLDPRTLSDPQKGVAAILGNIQNPSTPSDGNVGGKQCWNVTGKLDPTYLTGITGGGAPAGTTDDVSTCIGKSDKLPYQIIIKGVAAAGDTDKTVRTFTLSKFGEQVTIEAPLNATSTPSLTPSATP
;
A
#
# COMPACT_ATOMS: atom_id res chain seq x y z
N MET A 1 7.76 -49.98 37.94
CA MET A 1 8.04 -51.41 37.69
C MET A 1 8.61 -51.58 36.32
N ARG A 2 9.83 -52.10 36.28
CA ARG A 2 10.58 -52.76 35.20
C ARG A 2 11.08 -51.91 34.02
N SER A 3 12.33 -51.43 34.14
CA SER A 3 13.41 -51.54 33.13
C SER A 3 13.88 -53.02 33.08
N PRO A 4 14.87 -53.43 32.31
CA PRO A 4 15.57 -52.94 31.11
C PRO A 4 15.82 -54.08 30.09
N GLN A 5 16.50 -53.85 28.94
CA GLN A 5 17.63 -54.71 28.59
C GLN A 5 18.44 -54.17 27.39
N ALA A 6 19.70 -54.11 27.61
CA ALA A 6 20.81 -53.96 26.68
C ALA A 6 21.20 -55.31 26.06
N LEU A 7 21.88 -55.29 24.90
CA LEU A 7 22.89 -56.26 24.41
C LEU A 7 23.30 -55.82 23.01
N SER A 8 24.43 -55.63 22.57
CA SER A 8 25.82 -56.02 22.75
C SER A 8 26.45 -56.13 21.33
N LEU A 9 27.62 -55.55 21.19
CA LEU A 9 28.56 -55.65 20.06
C LEU A 9 28.99 -57.10 19.78
N PRO A 10 29.59 -57.40 18.57
CA PRO A 10 31.00 -57.60 18.65
C PRO A 10 31.86 -57.03 17.50
N ALA A 11 33.12 -56.94 17.80
CA ALA A 11 34.27 -56.54 17.04
C ALA A 11 34.73 -57.64 16.05
N GLY A 12 35.35 -57.21 14.96
CA GLY A 12 36.08 -58.05 14.03
C GLY A 12 37.29 -57.35 13.47
N ARG A 13 38.47 -57.79 13.91
CA ARG A 13 39.80 -57.39 13.45
C ARG A 13 40.13 -58.05 12.12
N GLY A 14 40.97 -57.42 11.31
CA GLY A 14 41.64 -58.06 10.17
C GLY A 14 42.72 -57.18 9.56
N HIS A 15 43.95 -57.52 9.89
CA HIS A 15 45.25 -57.07 9.39
C HIS A 15 45.44 -57.34 7.87
N GLN A 16 46.14 -56.51 7.10
CA GLN A 16 47.57 -56.69 6.67
C GLN A 16 47.94 -55.71 5.53
N ARG A 17 49.01 -54.98 5.76
CA ARG A 17 50.30 -54.80 5.06
C ARG A 17 50.34 -55.00 3.54
N SER A 18 50.80 -53.97 2.78
CA SER A 18 52.18 -53.88 2.29
C SER A 18 52.39 -52.71 1.33
N LYS A 19 53.33 -51.89 1.67
CA LYS A 19 54.41 -51.24 0.89
C LYS A 19 54.30 -51.35 -0.62
N PHE A 20 54.36 -50.20 -1.34
CA PHE A 20 55.42 -49.96 -2.33
C PHE A 20 55.58 -48.43 -2.60
N PHE A 21 56.79 -48.02 -2.46
CA PHE A 21 57.36 -46.70 -2.85
C PHE A 21 57.24 -46.51 -4.36
N ARG A 22 56.80 -45.31 -4.78
CA ARG A 22 57.43 -44.69 -5.96
C ARG A 22 57.25 -43.15 -5.87
N ARG A 23 58.39 -42.53 -5.69
CA ARG A 23 58.59 -41.09 -5.90
C ARG A 23 58.37 -40.78 -7.37
N PHE A 24 57.50 -39.79 -7.66
CA PHE A 24 57.61 -39.00 -8.86
C PHE A 24 57.52 -37.53 -8.47
N ARG A 25 58.66 -36.88 -8.66
CA ARG A 25 58.78 -35.40 -8.67
C ARG A 25 58.32 -34.94 -10.04
N ALA A 26 57.46 -33.91 -10.07
CA ALA A 26 57.38 -32.94 -11.15
C ALA A 26 56.25 -31.93 -10.85
N PRO A 27 56.19 -30.77 -11.44
CA PRO A 27 56.34 -29.49 -10.76
C PRO A 27 55.01 -28.75 -10.60
N VAL A 28 54.98 -27.84 -9.66
CA VAL A 28 53.89 -26.85 -9.44
C VAL A 28 53.84 -25.90 -10.60
N PRO A 29 52.66 -25.81 -11.28
CA PRO A 29 52.16 -24.50 -11.60
C PRO A 29 50.61 -24.46 -11.31
N GLY A 30 50.26 -23.85 -10.23
CA GLY A 30 48.84 -23.82 -9.85
C GLY A 30 48.53 -22.72 -8.87
N LEU A 31 49.09 -21.52 -9.09
CA LEU A 31 48.77 -20.37 -8.28
C LEU A 31 48.30 -19.21 -9.16
N LEU A 32 47.22 -19.41 -9.88
CA LEU A 32 46.62 -18.31 -10.69
C LEU A 32 45.13 -18.51 -11.01
N VAL A 33 44.32 -19.07 -10.11
CA VAL A 33 42.85 -19.22 -10.34
C VAL A 33 42.01 -18.79 -9.12
N LEU A 34 42.56 -18.09 -8.14
CA LEU A 34 41.80 -17.73 -6.94
C LEU A 34 41.60 -16.21 -6.75
N VAL A 35 41.41 -15.44 -7.80
CA VAL A 35 41.17 -13.97 -7.67
C VAL A 35 39.93 -13.49 -8.43
N LEU A 36 39.10 -14.35 -8.98
CA LEU A 36 37.93 -13.94 -9.81
C LEU A 36 36.55 -14.13 -9.16
N LEU A 37 36.44 -14.32 -7.83
CA LEU A 37 35.15 -14.54 -7.17
C LEU A 37 34.73 -13.46 -6.16
N LEU A 38 35.35 -12.26 -6.18
CA LEU A 38 35.01 -11.18 -5.23
C LEU A 38 34.34 -9.96 -5.88
N ALA A 39 33.80 -10.06 -7.08
CA ALA A 39 33.11 -8.95 -7.74
C ALA A 39 31.59 -9.17 -7.85
N ALA A 40 30.95 -9.93 -6.96
CA ALA A 40 29.51 -10.18 -7.00
C ALA A 40 28.80 -9.70 -5.72
N CYS A 41 29.22 -8.59 -5.13
CA CYS A 41 28.50 -7.94 -4.04
C CYS A 41 28.24 -6.48 -4.41
N GLY A 42 27.10 -6.22 -5.04
CA GLY A 42 26.64 -4.86 -5.37
C GLY A 42 25.66 -4.78 -6.53
N GLY A 43 25.10 -5.90 -6.96
CA GLY A 43 24.14 -5.93 -8.06
C GLY A 43 22.70 -5.59 -7.60
N GLY A 44 22.44 -4.34 -7.21
CA GLY A 44 21.06 -3.84 -7.24
C GLY A 44 20.58 -3.92 -8.70
N SER A 45 19.37 -4.44 -8.93
CA SER A 45 18.79 -4.41 -10.28
C SER A 45 18.81 -2.96 -10.80
N PRO A 46 19.19 -2.72 -12.06
CA PRO A 46 19.18 -1.37 -12.61
C PRO A 46 17.78 -0.78 -12.47
N ALA A 47 17.69 0.51 -12.18
CA ALA A 47 16.43 1.22 -12.07
C ALA A 47 15.66 1.10 -13.40
N PRO A 48 14.36 0.75 -13.37
CA PRO A 48 13.54 0.67 -14.58
C PRO A 48 13.30 2.05 -15.18
N ASP A 49 12.86 2.10 -16.44
CA ASP A 49 12.32 3.33 -17.02
C ASP A 49 11.10 3.79 -16.19
N VAL A 50 11.13 5.03 -15.73
CA VAL A 50 10.12 5.56 -14.82
C VAL A 50 8.74 5.67 -15.47
N LYS A 51 8.68 6.00 -16.77
CA LYS A 51 7.40 6.13 -17.49
C LYS A 51 6.74 4.77 -17.67
N GLN A 52 7.57 3.75 -17.97
CA GLN A 52 7.06 2.38 -18.06
C GLN A 52 6.62 1.86 -16.69
N LEU A 53 7.40 2.11 -15.64
CA LEU A 53 7.06 1.72 -14.27
C LEU A 53 5.70 2.31 -13.82
N ILE A 54 5.45 3.60 -14.10
CA ILE A 54 4.19 4.26 -13.78
C ILE A 54 3.04 3.64 -14.58
N LYS A 55 3.21 3.36 -15.87
CA LYS A 55 2.19 2.69 -16.69
C LYS A 55 1.85 1.29 -16.17
N ASP A 56 2.87 0.53 -15.80
CA ASP A 56 2.69 -0.80 -15.23
C ASP A 56 1.93 -0.73 -13.90
N ALA A 57 2.26 0.25 -13.04
CA ALA A 57 1.57 0.47 -11.78
C ALA A 57 0.09 0.88 -11.97
N GLN A 58 -0.20 1.73 -12.95
CA GLN A 58 -1.57 2.06 -13.32
C GLN A 58 -2.35 0.84 -13.81
N ALA A 59 -1.71 0.00 -14.64
CA ALA A 59 -2.35 -1.22 -15.13
C ALA A 59 -2.59 -2.21 -14.00
N ALA A 60 -1.62 -2.39 -13.09
CA ALA A 60 -1.73 -3.29 -11.95
C ALA A 60 -2.87 -2.90 -11.00
N ILE A 61 -2.93 -1.63 -10.58
CA ILE A 61 -3.97 -1.18 -9.64
C ILE A 61 -5.39 -1.25 -10.22
N ARG A 62 -5.56 -1.10 -11.53
CA ARG A 62 -6.87 -1.24 -12.20
C ARG A 62 -7.41 -2.66 -12.20
N GLN A 63 -6.56 -3.68 -11.99
CA GLN A 63 -6.98 -5.08 -11.91
C GLN A 63 -7.31 -5.51 -10.48
N VAL A 64 -7.06 -4.66 -9.50
CA VAL A 64 -7.31 -4.97 -8.10
C VAL A 64 -8.80 -4.91 -7.80
N THR A 65 -9.33 -5.97 -7.20
CA THR A 65 -10.76 -6.09 -6.83
C THR A 65 -11.04 -5.63 -5.41
N SER A 66 -10.02 -5.63 -4.55
CA SER A 66 -10.12 -5.17 -3.17
C SER A 66 -8.74 -4.81 -2.62
N TYR A 67 -8.69 -3.93 -1.64
CA TYR A 67 -7.47 -3.61 -0.91
C TYR A 67 -7.77 -2.97 0.44
N HIS A 68 -6.86 -3.16 1.36
CA HIS A 68 -6.84 -2.46 2.65
C HIS A 68 -6.07 -1.16 2.49
N PHE A 69 -6.58 -0.07 3.08
CA PHE A 69 -5.90 1.21 3.10
C PHE A 69 -5.73 1.74 4.51
N LYS A 70 -4.66 2.51 4.70
CA LYS A 70 -4.43 3.33 5.89
C LYS A 70 -4.03 4.74 5.45
N LEU A 71 -4.79 5.72 5.88
CA LEU A 71 -4.53 7.14 5.70
C LEU A 71 -4.07 7.75 7.02
N VAL A 72 -2.98 8.48 6.99
CA VAL A 72 -2.52 9.35 8.09
C VAL A 72 -2.36 10.75 7.55
N ILE A 73 -2.93 11.75 8.24
CA ILE A 73 -2.80 13.17 7.88
C ILE A 73 -2.10 13.89 9.01
N ASN A 74 -0.94 14.45 8.71
CA ASN A 74 -0.15 15.25 9.64
C ASN A 74 -0.19 16.73 9.24
N ASN A 75 -0.05 17.61 10.22
CA ASN A 75 -0.01 19.07 10.04
C ASN A 75 -1.25 19.61 9.31
N LEU A 76 -2.41 19.05 9.61
CA LEU A 76 -3.68 19.56 9.10
C LEU A 76 -3.90 20.98 9.62
N GLY A 77 -4.28 21.90 8.73
CA GLY A 77 -4.59 23.26 9.12
C GLY A 77 -5.96 23.38 9.83
N THR A 78 -6.20 24.49 10.48
CA THR A 78 -7.39 24.74 11.31
C THR A 78 -8.67 25.01 10.51
N GLY A 79 -8.54 25.24 9.20
CA GLY A 79 -9.67 25.61 8.33
C GLY A 79 -10.40 24.41 7.67
N ALA A 80 -10.03 23.18 7.99
CA ALA A 80 -10.66 22.01 7.41
C ALA A 80 -12.12 21.86 7.86
N LYS A 81 -13.04 21.74 6.91
CA LYS A 81 -14.48 21.55 7.20
C LYS A 81 -14.77 20.20 7.87
N LEU A 82 -14.00 19.18 7.54
CA LEU A 82 -14.04 17.87 8.16
C LEU A 82 -12.60 17.47 8.51
N PRO A 83 -12.14 17.82 9.71
CA PRO A 83 -10.75 17.62 10.10
C PRO A 83 -10.46 16.15 10.42
N ILE A 84 -10.36 15.31 9.39
CA ILE A 84 -9.95 13.90 9.51
C ILE A 84 -8.43 13.87 9.66
N THR A 85 -7.95 13.22 10.70
CA THR A 85 -6.52 13.00 10.96
C THR A 85 -6.01 11.66 10.51
N GLY A 86 -6.92 10.72 10.24
CA GLY A 86 -6.61 9.41 9.71
C GLY A 86 -7.84 8.57 9.47
N ALA A 87 -7.67 7.54 8.65
CA ALA A 87 -8.68 6.53 8.40
C ALA A 87 -7.99 5.19 8.06
N GLU A 88 -8.63 4.09 8.40
CA GLU A 88 -8.13 2.76 8.06
C GLU A 88 -9.32 1.85 7.75
N GLY A 89 -9.22 1.05 6.69
CA GLY A 89 -10.34 0.22 6.29
C GLY A 89 -10.11 -0.53 4.99
N ASP A 90 -11.19 -1.07 4.45
CA ASP A 90 -11.18 -1.90 3.26
C ASP A 90 -12.04 -1.29 2.16
N ILE A 91 -11.57 -1.48 0.93
CA ILE A 91 -12.27 -1.10 -0.29
C ILE A 91 -12.50 -2.36 -1.11
N VAL A 92 -13.72 -2.52 -1.57
CA VAL A 92 -14.11 -3.52 -2.58
C VAL A 92 -14.57 -2.77 -3.82
N VAL A 93 -13.80 -2.91 -4.88
CA VAL A 93 -14.05 -2.25 -6.16
C VAL A 93 -15.31 -2.84 -6.79
N PRO A 94 -16.19 -2.03 -7.41
CA PRO A 94 -15.96 -0.62 -7.69
C PRO A 94 -16.51 0.35 -6.64
N ASP A 95 -17.35 -0.08 -5.69
CA ASP A 95 -18.28 0.85 -5.04
C ASP A 95 -18.50 0.62 -3.54
N ARG A 96 -17.65 -0.17 -2.86
CA ARG A 96 -17.82 -0.46 -1.43
C ARG A 96 -16.62 -0.04 -0.61
N LEU A 97 -16.89 0.56 0.54
CA LEU A 97 -15.90 0.98 1.51
C LEU A 97 -16.44 0.72 2.91
N LYS A 98 -15.59 0.18 3.78
CA LYS A 98 -15.78 0.15 5.23
C LYS A 98 -14.52 0.64 5.90
N ALA A 99 -14.63 1.66 6.77
CA ALA A 99 -13.47 2.28 7.40
C ALA A 99 -13.79 2.80 8.80
N ASN A 100 -12.75 2.84 9.64
CA ASN A 100 -12.70 3.64 10.85
C ASN A 100 -11.93 4.93 10.55
N ALA A 101 -12.50 6.07 10.89
CA ALA A 101 -11.86 7.37 10.72
C ALA A 101 -11.73 8.10 12.05
N ASN A 102 -10.65 8.85 12.21
CA ASN A 102 -10.44 9.76 13.34
C ASN A 102 -10.64 11.19 12.86
N ALA A 103 -11.59 11.89 13.48
CA ALA A 103 -11.89 13.28 13.20
C ALA A 103 -11.67 14.15 14.45
N LEU A 104 -11.30 15.40 14.25
CA LEU A 104 -11.24 16.39 15.33
C LEU A 104 -12.55 17.17 15.39
N VAL A 105 -13.30 17.01 16.48
CA VAL A 105 -14.52 17.78 16.74
C VAL A 105 -14.24 18.68 17.93
N SER A 106 -14.22 20.00 17.69
CA SER A 106 -13.87 21.00 18.72
C SER A 106 -12.54 20.70 19.43
N GLY A 107 -11.54 20.19 18.67
CA GLY A 107 -10.22 19.85 19.20
C GLY A 107 -10.13 18.48 19.89
N THR A 108 -11.24 17.76 20.03
CA THR A 108 -11.27 16.41 20.60
C THR A 108 -11.27 15.37 19.47
N SER A 109 -10.41 14.35 19.58
CA SER A 109 -10.40 13.23 18.62
C SER A 109 -11.61 12.33 18.86
N VAL A 110 -12.42 12.15 17.83
CA VAL A 110 -13.58 11.26 17.80
C VAL A 110 -13.36 10.21 16.73
N GLN A 111 -13.55 8.94 17.09
CA GLN A 111 -13.54 7.84 16.13
C GLN A 111 -14.96 7.60 15.62
N VAL A 112 -15.08 7.45 14.31
CA VAL A 112 -16.32 7.11 13.62
C VAL A 112 -16.10 5.92 12.71
N GLU A 113 -17.10 5.05 12.59
CA GLU A 113 -17.10 3.98 11.57
C GLU A 113 -17.94 4.44 10.39
N ILE A 114 -17.47 4.15 9.19
CA ILE A 114 -18.08 4.56 7.92
C ILE A 114 -18.32 3.32 7.06
N ILE A 115 -19.50 3.20 6.49
CA ILE A 115 -19.80 2.24 5.44
C ILE A 115 -20.38 3.02 4.25
N ALA A 116 -19.84 2.78 3.04
CA ALA A 116 -20.36 3.32 1.81
C ALA A 116 -20.55 2.19 0.79
N ILE A 117 -21.71 2.15 0.15
CA ILE A 117 -22.08 1.16 -0.86
C ILE A 117 -22.82 1.91 -1.99
N GLY A 118 -22.16 2.07 -3.13
CA GLY A 118 -22.68 2.90 -4.21
C GLY A 118 -22.96 4.32 -3.73
N ASN A 119 -24.22 4.73 -3.79
CA ASN A 119 -24.69 6.04 -3.32
C ASN A 119 -25.11 6.09 -1.85
N GLN A 120 -25.17 4.93 -1.19
CA GLN A 120 -25.60 4.85 0.20
C GLN A 120 -24.40 4.97 1.11
N GLN A 121 -24.46 5.90 2.04
CA GLN A 121 -23.41 6.16 3.00
C GLN A 121 -23.98 6.14 4.41
N TYR A 122 -23.26 5.52 5.32
CA TYR A 122 -23.64 5.37 6.70
C TYR A 122 -22.48 5.73 7.61
N ILE A 123 -22.78 6.37 8.72
CA ILE A 123 -21.84 6.68 9.77
C ILE A 123 -22.33 6.10 11.11
N PHE A 124 -21.46 5.41 11.83
CA PHE A 124 -21.72 5.00 13.20
C PHE A 124 -21.22 6.09 14.14
N LEU A 125 -22.18 6.69 14.86
CA LEU A 125 -21.91 7.76 15.78
C LEU A 125 -22.84 7.63 16.99
N PHE A 126 -22.31 7.82 18.20
CA PHE A 126 -23.06 7.71 19.46
C PHE A 126 -23.87 6.41 19.62
N GLY A 127 -23.29 5.29 19.18
CA GLY A 127 -23.90 3.97 19.34
C GLY A 127 -24.94 3.59 18.29
N THR A 128 -25.18 4.41 17.27
CA THR A 128 -26.19 4.16 16.24
C THR A 128 -25.65 4.39 14.83
N TRP A 129 -26.11 3.60 13.86
CA TRP A 129 -25.89 3.83 12.44
C TRP A 129 -26.88 4.86 11.92
N GLN A 130 -26.37 5.85 11.23
CA GLN A 130 -27.16 6.92 10.64
C GLN A 130 -26.82 7.03 9.14
N PRO A 131 -27.83 7.19 8.26
CA PRO A 131 -27.58 7.56 6.88
C PRO A 131 -26.91 8.93 6.83
N THR A 132 -25.98 9.11 5.91
CA THR A 132 -25.27 10.37 5.71
C THR A 132 -24.98 10.58 4.22
N THR A 133 -24.51 11.77 3.89
CA THR A 133 -24.09 12.14 2.55
C THR A 133 -22.83 12.99 2.61
N GLY A 134 -22.10 13.09 1.48
CA GLY A 134 -20.92 13.95 1.41
C GLY A 134 -19.67 13.37 2.01
N LEU A 135 -19.68 12.09 2.39
CA LEU A 135 -18.46 11.36 2.67
C LEU A 135 -17.73 10.99 1.37
N LEU A 136 -16.64 10.25 1.51
CA LEU A 136 -15.90 9.73 0.37
C LEU A 136 -16.78 8.77 -0.45
N ASP A 137 -16.95 9.05 -1.75
CA ASP A 137 -17.58 8.11 -2.68
C ASP A 137 -16.55 7.02 -3.08
N PRO A 138 -16.75 5.74 -2.70
CA PRO A 138 -15.79 4.69 -2.99
C PRO A 138 -15.55 4.49 -4.49
N ARG A 139 -16.51 4.86 -5.34
CA ARG A 139 -16.35 4.78 -6.81
C ARG A 139 -15.25 5.71 -7.31
N THR A 140 -15.02 6.85 -6.64
CA THR A 140 -13.96 7.78 -7.04
C THR A 140 -12.57 7.20 -6.82
N LEU A 141 -12.40 6.28 -5.85
CA LEU A 141 -11.12 5.63 -5.57
C LEU A 141 -10.72 4.63 -6.67
N SER A 142 -11.70 4.00 -7.29
CA SER A 142 -11.53 3.05 -8.39
C SER A 142 -11.62 3.70 -9.77
N ASP A 143 -12.07 4.94 -9.86
CA ASP A 143 -12.19 5.66 -11.12
C ASP A 143 -10.81 5.84 -11.78
N PRO A 144 -10.64 5.38 -13.04
CA PRO A 144 -9.35 5.48 -13.74
C PRO A 144 -8.89 6.93 -13.97
N GLN A 145 -9.78 7.92 -13.84
CA GLN A 145 -9.49 9.35 -14.04
C GLN A 145 -9.40 10.15 -12.72
N LYS A 146 -9.83 9.59 -11.60
CA LYS A 146 -9.91 10.31 -10.31
C LYS A 146 -9.29 9.55 -9.14
N GLY A 147 -9.10 8.24 -9.25
CA GLY A 147 -8.61 7.39 -8.19
C GLY A 147 -7.09 7.21 -8.20
N VAL A 148 -6.63 6.14 -7.54
CA VAL A 148 -5.21 5.84 -7.38
C VAL A 148 -4.48 5.75 -8.72
N ALA A 149 -5.10 5.17 -9.75
CA ALA A 149 -4.50 5.08 -11.09
C ALA A 149 -4.28 6.46 -11.72
N ALA A 150 -5.21 7.41 -11.52
CA ALA A 150 -5.08 8.77 -12.02
C ALA A 150 -3.96 9.53 -11.31
N ILE A 151 -3.85 9.39 -10.00
CA ILE A 151 -2.74 9.99 -9.21
C ILE A 151 -1.41 9.55 -9.79
N LEU A 152 -1.19 8.24 -9.97
CA LEU A 152 0.04 7.70 -10.54
C LEU A 152 0.34 8.26 -11.93
N GLY A 153 -0.66 8.30 -12.80
CA GLY A 153 -0.50 8.71 -14.19
C GLY A 153 -0.28 10.20 -14.41
N ASN A 154 -0.58 11.02 -13.40
CA ASN A 154 -0.45 12.48 -13.47
C ASN A 154 0.72 13.02 -12.65
N ILE A 155 1.63 12.15 -12.21
CA ILE A 155 2.90 12.58 -11.60
C ILE A 155 3.73 13.32 -12.64
N GLN A 156 3.97 14.59 -12.39
CA GLN A 156 4.77 15.46 -13.25
C GLN A 156 6.25 15.40 -12.85
N ASN A 157 7.13 15.46 -13.84
CA ASN A 157 8.58 15.43 -13.63
C ASN A 157 9.04 14.29 -12.70
N PRO A 158 8.65 13.04 -12.99
CA PRO A 158 8.97 11.93 -12.11
C PRO A 158 10.48 11.70 -12.05
N SER A 159 10.99 11.45 -10.83
CA SER A 159 12.41 11.15 -10.61
C SER A 159 12.78 9.77 -11.16
N THR A 160 14.07 9.55 -11.38
CA THR A 160 14.59 8.20 -11.59
C THR A 160 14.20 7.32 -10.39
N PRO A 161 13.67 6.10 -10.61
CA PRO A 161 13.31 5.21 -9.53
C PRO A 161 14.49 4.84 -8.64
N SER A 162 14.29 4.85 -7.34
CA SER A 162 15.27 4.43 -6.34
C SER A 162 14.73 3.31 -5.47
N ASP A 163 15.62 2.57 -4.82
CA ASP A 163 15.23 1.48 -3.92
C ASP A 163 14.43 1.99 -2.71
N GLY A 164 13.39 1.27 -2.34
CA GLY A 164 12.55 1.54 -1.20
C GLY A 164 11.99 0.29 -0.55
N ASN A 165 11.40 0.47 0.63
CA ASN A 165 10.71 -0.58 1.36
C ASN A 165 9.55 0.01 2.16
N VAL A 166 8.38 -0.60 2.06
CA VAL A 166 7.20 -0.25 2.85
C VAL A 166 6.59 -1.53 3.41
N GLY A 167 6.53 -1.64 4.74
CA GLY A 167 5.95 -2.82 5.39
C GLY A 167 6.63 -4.15 5.01
N GLY A 168 7.93 -4.15 4.74
CA GLY A 168 8.67 -5.32 4.28
C GLY A 168 8.59 -5.59 2.76
N LYS A 169 7.80 -4.81 2.02
CA LYS A 169 7.68 -4.92 0.57
C LYS A 169 8.74 -4.08 -0.12
N GLN A 170 9.58 -4.73 -0.93
CA GLN A 170 10.56 -4.05 -1.76
C GLN A 170 9.86 -3.29 -2.90
N CYS A 171 10.19 -2.04 -3.08
CA CYS A 171 9.58 -1.18 -4.09
C CYS A 171 10.57 -0.25 -4.76
N TRP A 172 10.11 0.38 -5.81
CA TRP A 172 10.74 1.53 -6.44
C TRP A 172 10.09 2.81 -5.92
N ASN A 173 10.86 3.67 -5.28
CA ASN A 173 10.41 5.02 -4.93
C ASN A 173 10.52 5.92 -6.15
N VAL A 174 9.42 6.62 -6.44
CA VAL A 174 9.33 7.67 -7.46
C VAL A 174 8.76 8.92 -6.81
N THR A 175 9.42 10.05 -6.98
CA THR A 175 8.95 11.36 -6.52
C THR A 175 8.61 12.25 -7.71
N GLY A 176 7.78 13.26 -7.48
CA GLY A 176 7.43 14.24 -8.52
C GLY A 176 6.49 15.31 -7.98
N LYS A 177 5.81 15.99 -8.90
CA LYS A 177 4.78 16.98 -8.59
C LYS A 177 3.42 16.48 -9.03
N LEU A 178 2.37 16.90 -8.34
CA LEU A 178 0.99 16.53 -8.66
C LEU A 178 0.09 17.75 -8.58
N ASP A 179 -0.78 17.90 -9.57
CA ASP A 179 -1.87 18.86 -9.50
C ASP A 179 -2.94 18.32 -8.53
N PRO A 180 -3.30 19.07 -7.48
CA PRO A 180 -4.25 18.61 -6.46
C PRO A 180 -5.67 18.36 -7.01
N THR A 181 -6.00 18.79 -8.21
CA THR A 181 -7.29 18.46 -8.85
C THR A 181 -7.48 16.94 -9.04
N TYR A 182 -6.39 16.18 -9.23
CA TYR A 182 -6.42 14.71 -9.28
C TYR A 182 -6.65 14.04 -7.92
N LEU A 183 -6.60 14.83 -6.83
CA LEU A 183 -6.84 14.35 -5.47
C LEU A 183 -8.29 14.59 -5.01
N THR A 184 -9.08 15.33 -5.76
CA THR A 184 -10.45 15.75 -5.39
C THR A 184 -11.32 14.56 -4.96
N GLY A 185 -11.16 13.40 -5.62
CA GLY A 185 -11.90 12.18 -5.29
C GLY A 185 -11.61 11.60 -3.91
N ILE A 186 -10.46 11.93 -3.30
CA ILE A 186 -10.05 11.42 -1.99
C ILE A 186 -9.95 12.50 -0.91
N THR A 187 -9.92 13.77 -1.30
CA THR A 187 -9.77 14.90 -0.36
C THR A 187 -11.03 15.75 -0.24
N GLY A 188 -12.00 15.57 -1.14
CA GLY A 188 -13.17 16.45 -1.25
C GLY A 188 -12.87 17.78 -1.96
N GLY A 189 -11.64 18.01 -2.39
CA GLY A 189 -11.24 19.21 -3.13
C GLY A 189 -11.08 20.46 -2.30
N GLY A 190 -10.98 21.61 -2.99
CA GLY A 190 -10.83 22.92 -2.36
C GLY A 190 -9.39 23.41 -2.27
N ALA A 191 -8.46 22.75 -2.95
CA ALA A 191 -7.12 23.31 -3.16
C ALA A 191 -7.19 24.59 -4.02
N PRO A 192 -6.37 25.62 -3.75
CA PRO A 192 -6.31 26.81 -4.60
C PRO A 192 -5.85 26.46 -6.02
N ALA A 193 -6.42 27.14 -7.00
CA ALA A 193 -6.03 26.98 -8.38
C ALA A 193 -4.54 27.32 -8.59
N GLY A 194 -3.85 26.52 -9.43
CA GLY A 194 -2.44 26.72 -9.75
C GLY A 194 -1.45 26.22 -8.68
N THR A 195 -1.93 25.55 -7.62
CA THR A 195 -1.05 24.88 -6.66
C THR A 195 -0.56 23.55 -7.21
N THR A 196 0.61 23.12 -6.75
CA THR A 196 1.15 21.78 -7.02
C THR A 196 1.69 21.20 -5.73
N ASP A 197 1.38 19.94 -5.48
CA ASP A 197 1.84 19.20 -4.31
C ASP A 197 3.08 18.35 -4.64
N ASP A 198 3.91 18.10 -3.64
CA ASP A 198 4.94 17.09 -3.74
C ASP A 198 4.29 15.71 -3.61
N VAL A 199 4.64 14.78 -4.49
CA VAL A 199 4.20 13.39 -4.42
C VAL A 199 5.38 12.45 -4.38
N SER A 200 5.26 11.40 -3.56
CA SER A 200 6.17 10.27 -3.54
C SER A 200 5.36 8.99 -3.54
N THR A 201 5.75 8.01 -4.33
CA THR A 201 5.09 6.70 -4.36
C THR A 201 6.10 5.56 -4.31
N CYS A 202 5.71 4.48 -3.60
CA CYS A 202 6.46 3.22 -3.52
C CYS A 202 5.72 2.17 -4.35
N ILE A 203 6.27 1.84 -5.53
CA ILE A 203 5.71 0.87 -6.47
C ILE A 203 6.43 -0.46 -6.32
N GLY A 204 5.71 -1.53 -6.02
CA GLY A 204 6.25 -2.86 -5.80
C GLY A 204 7.13 -3.35 -6.94
N LYS A 205 8.31 -3.90 -6.61
CA LYS A 205 9.26 -4.37 -7.62
C LYS A 205 8.71 -5.56 -8.41
N SER A 206 7.99 -6.46 -7.74
CA SER A 206 7.47 -7.69 -8.33
C SER A 206 6.11 -7.54 -9.01
N ASP A 207 5.17 -6.86 -8.35
CA ASP A 207 3.75 -6.83 -8.72
C ASP A 207 3.28 -5.48 -9.28
N LYS A 208 4.15 -4.47 -9.24
CA LYS A 208 3.87 -3.10 -9.69
C LYS A 208 2.73 -2.40 -8.92
N LEU A 209 2.29 -2.95 -7.80
CA LEU A 209 1.24 -2.33 -6.99
C LEU A 209 1.79 -1.15 -6.18
N PRO A 210 1.04 -0.04 -6.04
CA PRO A 210 1.44 1.10 -5.22
C PRO A 210 1.20 0.78 -3.74
N TYR A 211 2.25 0.50 -2.99
CA TYR A 211 2.16 0.22 -1.55
C TYR A 211 2.03 1.47 -0.69
N GLN A 212 2.52 2.59 -1.18
CA GLN A 212 2.42 3.86 -0.47
C GLN A 212 2.38 5.02 -1.45
N ILE A 213 1.56 6.03 -1.11
CA ILE A 213 1.53 7.33 -1.77
C ILE A 213 1.58 8.39 -0.68
N ILE A 214 2.56 9.28 -0.75
CA ILE A 214 2.72 10.40 0.17
C ILE A 214 2.51 11.68 -0.63
N ILE A 215 1.64 12.56 -0.14
CA ILE A 215 1.31 13.84 -0.75
C ILE A 215 1.59 14.92 0.29
N LYS A 216 2.41 15.90 -0.07
CA LYS A 216 2.73 17.03 0.77
C LYS A 216 2.36 18.34 0.07
N GLY A 217 1.51 19.11 0.70
CA GLY A 217 1.05 20.40 0.19
C GLY A 217 -0.43 20.64 0.48
N VAL A 218 -1.06 21.44 -0.39
CA VAL A 218 -2.43 21.92 -0.21
C VAL A 218 -3.38 21.13 -1.12
N ALA A 219 -3.75 19.94 -0.69
CA ALA A 219 -4.61 19.03 -1.44
C ALA A 219 -6.10 19.22 -1.19
N ALA A 220 -6.48 19.92 -0.12
CA ALA A 220 -7.86 20.17 0.28
C ALA A 220 -8.03 21.54 0.93
N ALA A 221 -9.27 21.96 1.06
CA ALA A 221 -9.60 23.16 1.87
C ALA A 221 -9.13 22.98 3.32
N GLY A 222 -8.42 23.95 3.83
CA GLY A 222 -7.86 23.95 5.19
C GLY A 222 -6.49 23.28 5.32
N ASP A 223 -5.90 22.80 4.24
CA ASP A 223 -4.52 22.36 4.24
C ASP A 223 -3.53 23.52 4.24
N THR A 224 -2.30 23.20 4.58
CA THR A 224 -1.15 24.08 4.48
C THR A 224 -0.05 23.43 3.62
N ASP A 225 0.98 24.18 3.29
CA ASP A 225 2.19 23.67 2.63
C ASP A 225 2.93 22.57 3.43
N LYS A 226 2.61 22.45 4.72
CA LYS A 226 3.17 21.45 5.64
C LYS A 226 2.28 20.23 5.82
N THR A 227 1.06 20.23 5.29
CA THR A 227 0.15 19.12 5.41
C THR A 227 0.72 17.91 4.64
N VAL A 228 0.76 16.76 5.30
CA VAL A 228 1.24 15.51 4.70
C VAL A 228 0.17 14.44 4.83
N ARG A 229 -0.24 13.88 3.70
CA ARG A 229 -1.13 12.72 3.61
C ARG A 229 -0.33 11.50 3.21
N THR A 230 -0.35 10.48 4.03
CA THR A 230 0.28 9.19 3.75
C THR A 230 -0.80 8.14 3.57
N PHE A 231 -0.95 7.64 2.36
CA PHE A 231 -1.77 6.48 2.04
C PHE A 231 -0.88 5.25 1.97
N THR A 232 -1.15 4.26 2.79
CA THR A 232 -0.51 2.94 2.71
C THR A 232 -1.56 1.95 2.24
N LEU A 233 -1.25 1.18 1.19
CA LEU A 233 -2.14 0.20 0.58
C LEU A 233 -1.56 -1.20 0.78
N SER A 234 -2.42 -2.15 1.08
CA SER A 234 -2.02 -3.53 1.38
C SER A 234 -3.15 -4.50 1.11
N LYS A 235 -2.91 -5.81 1.33
CA LYS A 235 -3.92 -6.87 1.25
C LYS A 235 -4.71 -6.85 -0.06
N PHE A 236 -4.01 -6.60 -1.16
CA PHE A 236 -4.63 -6.53 -2.48
C PHE A 236 -5.25 -7.87 -2.87
N GLY A 237 -6.52 -7.84 -3.34
CA GLY A 237 -7.26 -9.01 -3.80
C GLY A 237 -7.77 -9.94 -2.70
N GLU A 238 -7.65 -9.58 -1.41
CA GLU A 238 -8.25 -10.36 -0.33
C GLU A 238 -9.79 -10.32 -0.42
N GLN A 239 -10.44 -11.42 -0.08
CA GLN A 239 -11.89 -11.47 -0.06
C GLN A 239 -12.42 -10.71 1.16
N VAL A 240 -13.12 -9.62 0.90
CA VAL A 240 -13.77 -8.78 1.91
C VAL A 240 -15.24 -8.64 1.57
N THR A 241 -16.10 -8.82 2.57
CA THR A 241 -17.55 -8.58 2.43
C THR A 241 -17.91 -7.29 3.15
N ILE A 242 -18.52 -6.35 2.44
CA ILE A 242 -19.01 -5.09 2.99
C ILE A 242 -20.51 -5.02 2.73
N GLU A 243 -21.30 -4.95 3.78
CA GLU A 243 -22.74 -4.91 3.74
C GLU A 243 -23.28 -3.67 4.46
N ALA A 244 -24.49 -3.26 4.11
CA ALA A 244 -25.17 -2.18 4.81
C ALA A 244 -25.47 -2.59 6.27
N PRO A 245 -25.39 -1.67 7.22
CA PRO A 245 -25.68 -1.99 8.61
C PRO A 245 -27.16 -2.35 8.79
N LEU A 246 -27.43 -3.43 9.52
CA LEU A 246 -28.78 -4.00 9.71
C LEU A 246 -29.79 -3.03 10.35
N ASN A 247 -29.33 -2.06 11.13
CA ASN A 247 -30.16 -1.12 11.90
C ASN A 247 -30.01 0.32 11.40
N ALA A 248 -29.55 0.52 10.17
CA ALA A 248 -29.54 1.86 9.59
C ALA A 248 -30.99 2.29 9.32
N THR A 249 -31.42 3.38 9.91
CA THR A 249 -32.74 3.97 9.63
C THR A 249 -32.75 4.33 8.13
N SER A 250 -33.48 3.57 7.33
CA SER A 250 -33.59 3.87 5.90
C SER A 250 -34.25 5.23 5.74
N THR A 251 -33.61 6.17 5.09
CA THR A 251 -34.29 7.36 4.62
C THR A 251 -35.38 6.92 3.67
N PRO A 252 -36.68 7.23 3.91
CA PRO A 252 -37.73 6.81 3.01
C PRO A 252 -37.43 7.42 1.62
N SER A 253 -37.29 6.56 0.61
CA SER A 253 -37.24 6.99 -0.77
C SER A 253 -38.56 7.71 -1.07
N LEU A 254 -38.51 9.02 -1.24
CA LEU A 254 -39.66 9.78 -1.76
C LEU A 254 -39.82 9.35 -3.22
N THR A 255 -40.65 8.34 -3.43
CA THR A 255 -41.18 8.02 -4.75
C THR A 255 -42.03 9.21 -5.15
N PRO A 256 -41.73 9.92 -6.25
CA PRO A 256 -42.62 10.96 -6.73
C PRO A 256 -43.94 10.32 -7.04
N SER A 257 -45.01 10.68 -6.30
CA SER A 257 -46.35 10.29 -6.56
C SER A 257 -46.73 10.91 -7.93
N ALA A 258 -46.91 10.07 -8.93
CA ALA A 258 -47.49 10.50 -10.18
C ALA A 258 -48.96 10.92 -9.87
N THR A 259 -49.24 12.20 -9.98
CA THR A 259 -50.61 12.75 -9.92
C THR A 259 -51.27 12.46 -11.27
N PRO A 260 -52.53 11.99 -11.29
CA PRO A 260 -53.24 11.66 -12.46
C PRO A 260 -53.60 12.86 -13.34
#